data_aba28fbe15fe6d37a8f12dfd37802922
#
_entry.id   aba28fbe15fe6d37a8f12dfd37802922
#
_cell.length_a   1.000
_cell.length_b   1.000
_cell.length_c   1.000
_cell.angle_alpha   90.00
_cell.angle_beta   90.00
_cell.angle_gamma   90.00
#
_symmetry.space_group_name_H-M   'P 1'
#
loop_
_entity.id
_entity.type
_entity.pdbx_description
1 polymer ?
#
loop_
_entity_poly.entity_id
_entity_poly.type
_entity_poly.pdbx_seq_one_letter_code
_entity_poly.pdbx_strand_id
1 'polypeptide(L)'
;DLEWVADTIASTKELRLAVMDNNTGVTYFGSTYISVSSAYASNGWVVLSEKEGISTLAFLREQTEEGILKPVVTRDIYQMINGVPMGTQPVSMYPHWTERWDGEDKTSWLWVAQKGGQGAVDISGSSYKQEGILSQMFLSKSYPEGFVPVGVIDMQFLTMAIGEDGTIYTRVKDSNLL
;
A
#
# COMPACT_ATOMS: atom_id res chain seq x y z
N ASP A 1 -21.42 -9.45 -24.95
CA ASP A 1 -20.81 -8.57 -23.99
C ASP A 1 -19.55 -9.23 -23.46
N LEU A 2 -18.45 -8.48 -23.39
CA LEU A 2 -17.19 -8.91 -22.79
C LEU A 2 -17.14 -8.33 -21.38
N GLU A 3 -17.17 -9.18 -20.35
CA GLU A 3 -16.91 -8.80 -18.99
C GLU A 3 -15.44 -9.09 -18.64
N TRP A 4 -14.77 -8.11 -18.08
CA TRP A 4 -13.40 -8.26 -17.60
C TRP A 4 -13.28 -7.72 -16.18
N VAL A 5 -12.74 -8.54 -15.29
CA VAL A 5 -12.42 -8.12 -13.91
C VAL A 5 -10.97 -7.68 -13.87
N ALA A 6 -10.75 -6.44 -13.44
CA ALA A 6 -9.39 -5.92 -13.27
C ALA A 6 -8.73 -6.56 -12.04
N ASP A 7 -7.84 -7.50 -12.28
CA ASP A 7 -7.01 -8.18 -11.28
C ASP A 7 -5.54 -7.72 -11.30
N THR A 8 -5.28 -6.58 -11.93
CA THR A 8 -3.94 -6.08 -12.21
C THR A 8 -3.62 -4.83 -11.41
N ILE A 9 -2.33 -4.53 -11.28
CA ILE A 9 -1.81 -3.32 -10.64
C ILE A 9 -2.33 -2.08 -11.38
N ALA A 10 -2.67 -1.03 -10.62
CA ALA A 10 -3.10 0.26 -11.14
C ALA A 10 -2.07 0.81 -12.15
N SER A 11 -2.48 0.93 -13.40
CA SER A 11 -1.64 1.43 -14.51
C SER A 11 -2.48 1.56 -15.78
N THR A 12 -1.96 2.23 -16.79
CA THR A 12 -2.56 2.21 -18.12
C THR A 12 -2.17 0.90 -18.82
N LYS A 13 -3.15 0.17 -19.31
CA LYS A 13 -2.99 -1.10 -20.02
C LYS A 13 -3.48 -0.96 -21.45
N GLU A 14 -2.73 -1.51 -22.39
CA GLU A 14 -3.20 -1.66 -23.77
C GLU A 14 -4.04 -2.95 -23.86
N LEU A 15 -5.29 -2.79 -24.27
CA LEU A 15 -6.15 -3.91 -24.62
C LEU A 15 -6.05 -4.13 -26.12
N ARG A 16 -5.61 -5.32 -26.53
CA ARG A 16 -5.54 -5.74 -27.94
C ARG A 16 -6.64 -6.73 -28.25
N LEU A 17 -7.37 -6.46 -29.31
CA LEU A 17 -8.37 -7.36 -29.87
C LEU A 17 -7.84 -7.93 -31.18
N ALA A 18 -7.91 -9.24 -31.31
CA ALA A 18 -7.65 -9.95 -32.56
C ALA A 18 -8.94 -10.65 -33.00
N VAL A 19 -9.42 -10.34 -34.17
CA VAL A 19 -10.62 -10.95 -34.74
C VAL A 19 -10.26 -11.66 -36.03
N MET A 20 -10.43 -12.96 -36.06
CA MET A 20 -10.20 -13.77 -37.25
C MET A 20 -11.51 -13.97 -38.01
N ASP A 21 -11.50 -13.66 -39.29
CA ASP A 21 -12.57 -14.02 -40.21
C ASP A 21 -12.47 -15.53 -40.54
N ASN A 22 -13.43 -16.28 -40.09
CA ASN A 22 -13.44 -17.75 -40.26
C ASN A 22 -13.58 -18.22 -41.74
N ASN A 23 -14.01 -17.34 -42.63
CA ASN A 23 -14.16 -17.69 -44.06
C ASN A 23 -12.85 -17.46 -44.84
N THR A 24 -12.15 -16.42 -44.48
CA THR A 24 -10.92 -15.99 -45.20
C THR A 24 -9.64 -16.35 -44.47
N GLY A 25 -9.71 -16.63 -43.15
CA GLY A 25 -8.56 -16.83 -42.27
C GLY A 25 -7.79 -15.54 -41.97
N VAL A 26 -8.27 -14.39 -42.43
CA VAL A 26 -7.60 -13.09 -42.19
C VAL A 26 -7.89 -12.64 -40.77
N THR A 27 -6.83 -12.19 -40.05
CA THR A 27 -6.94 -11.65 -38.72
C THR A 27 -6.83 -10.14 -38.75
N TYR A 28 -7.79 -9.48 -38.13
CA TYR A 28 -7.85 -8.03 -37.94
C TYR A 28 -7.46 -7.70 -36.48
N PHE A 29 -6.68 -6.66 -36.30
CA PHE A 29 -6.23 -6.21 -34.97
C PHE A 29 -6.76 -4.82 -34.67
N GLY A 30 -7.20 -4.63 -33.44
CA GLY A 30 -7.54 -3.34 -32.89
C GLY A 30 -6.96 -3.20 -31.49
N SER A 31 -6.64 -1.99 -31.06
CA SER A 31 -6.22 -1.75 -29.71
C SER A 31 -6.86 -0.50 -29.12
N THR A 32 -7.00 -0.49 -27.81
CA THR A 32 -7.41 0.67 -27.02
C THR A 32 -6.68 0.66 -25.69
N TYR A 33 -6.65 1.80 -25.01
CA TYR A 33 -6.05 1.91 -23.69
C TYR A 33 -7.12 1.97 -22.62
N ILE A 34 -6.93 1.19 -21.55
CA ILE A 34 -7.73 1.23 -20.34
C ILE A 34 -6.87 1.72 -19.19
N SER A 35 -7.37 2.69 -18.44
CA SER A 35 -6.75 3.11 -17.19
C SER A 35 -7.35 2.34 -16.04
N VAL A 36 -6.51 1.54 -15.38
CA VAL A 36 -6.87 0.86 -14.13
C VAL A 36 -6.34 1.71 -13.00
N SER A 37 -7.22 2.19 -12.14
CA SER A 37 -6.86 2.96 -10.96
C SER A 37 -7.14 2.14 -9.70
N SER A 38 -6.31 2.33 -8.67
CA SER A 38 -6.61 1.75 -7.37
C SER A 38 -7.91 2.36 -6.82
N ALA A 39 -8.77 1.53 -6.27
CA ALA A 39 -9.98 1.99 -5.59
C ALA A 39 -9.67 2.90 -4.38
N TYR A 40 -8.44 2.89 -3.91
CA TYR A 40 -7.97 3.60 -2.73
C TYR A 40 -7.00 4.76 -3.05
N ALA A 41 -6.71 5.01 -4.33
CA ALA A 41 -5.83 6.12 -4.76
C ALA A 41 -6.57 7.48 -4.84
N SER A 42 -7.83 7.54 -4.44
CA SER A 42 -8.63 8.77 -4.37
C SER A 42 -8.40 9.50 -3.05
N ASN A 43 -8.79 10.77 -3.01
CA ASN A 43 -8.82 11.54 -1.76
C ASN A 43 -9.69 10.82 -0.71
N GLY A 44 -9.15 10.67 0.48
CA GLY A 44 -9.85 10.00 1.57
C GLY A 44 -9.01 9.95 2.83
N TRP A 45 -9.54 9.26 3.83
CA TRP A 45 -8.95 9.09 5.13
C TRP A 45 -8.63 7.61 5.36
N VAL A 46 -7.41 7.34 5.82
CA VAL A 46 -7.05 6.01 6.32
C VAL A 46 -7.20 6.02 7.83
N VAL A 47 -7.87 5.04 8.36
CA VAL A 47 -8.12 4.90 9.80
C VAL A 47 -7.49 3.60 10.28
N LEU A 48 -6.53 3.70 11.18
CA LEU A 48 -5.97 2.58 11.92
C LEU A 48 -6.84 2.31 13.15
N SER A 49 -7.25 1.07 13.35
CA SER A 49 -8.06 0.65 14.49
C SER A 49 -7.74 -0.78 14.91
N GLU A 50 -8.26 -1.17 16.06
CA GLU A 50 -8.24 -2.55 16.53
C GLU A 50 -9.64 -3.14 16.48
N LYS A 51 -9.76 -4.34 15.96
CA LYS A 51 -11.00 -5.11 15.97
C LYS A 51 -10.69 -6.54 16.41
N GLU A 52 -11.32 -6.96 17.49
CA GLU A 52 -11.13 -8.31 18.05
C GLU A 52 -9.65 -8.66 18.32
N GLY A 53 -8.86 -7.68 18.77
CA GLY A 53 -7.43 -7.84 19.02
C GLY A 53 -6.53 -7.73 17.76
N ILE A 54 -7.11 -7.55 16.58
CA ILE A 54 -6.37 -7.47 15.31
C ILE A 54 -6.29 -6.01 14.85
N SER A 55 -5.10 -5.60 14.44
CA SER A 55 -4.90 -4.30 13.79
C SER A 55 -5.55 -4.27 12.42
N THR A 56 -6.39 -3.28 12.17
CA THR A 56 -7.12 -3.14 10.90
C THR A 56 -6.97 -1.75 10.32
N LEU A 57 -7.03 -1.66 8.99
CA LEU A 57 -7.11 -0.41 8.26
C LEU A 57 -8.45 -0.29 7.57
N ALA A 58 -9.07 0.88 7.71
CA ALA A 58 -10.24 1.24 6.94
C ALA A 58 -9.95 2.47 6.08
N PHE A 59 -10.54 2.53 4.90
CA PHE A 59 -10.50 3.68 4.01
C PHE A 59 -11.87 4.34 3.96
N LEU A 60 -11.91 5.62 4.29
CA LEU A 60 -13.10 6.45 4.26
C LEU A 60 -12.95 7.48 3.16
N ARG A 61 -13.88 7.51 2.24
CA ARG A 61 -13.95 8.52 1.16
C ARG A 61 -15.35 9.07 1.00
N GLU A 62 -15.45 10.21 0.39
CA GLU A 62 -16.73 10.74 -0.09
C GLU A 62 -16.95 10.31 -1.54
N GLN A 63 -18.15 9.90 -1.83
CA GLN A 63 -18.58 9.56 -3.18
C GLN A 63 -19.88 10.30 -3.48
N THR A 64 -19.94 10.95 -4.64
CA THR A 64 -21.18 11.58 -5.10
C THR A 64 -22.05 10.53 -5.78
N GLU A 65 -23.23 10.31 -5.26
CA GLU A 65 -24.25 9.45 -5.83
C GLU A 65 -25.53 10.27 -6.00
N GLU A 66 -26.02 10.34 -7.23
CA GLU A 66 -27.20 11.18 -7.58
C GLU A 66 -27.10 12.64 -7.14
N GLY A 67 -25.89 13.22 -7.19
CA GLY A 67 -25.62 14.60 -6.76
C GLY A 67 -25.50 14.79 -5.24
N ILE A 68 -25.58 13.74 -4.44
CA ILE A 68 -25.46 13.78 -2.99
C ILE A 68 -24.11 13.17 -2.58
N LEU A 69 -23.34 13.89 -1.76
CA LEU A 69 -22.11 13.36 -1.15
C LEU A 69 -22.48 12.33 -0.06
N LYS A 70 -22.01 11.12 -0.22
CA LYS A 70 -22.18 10.04 0.75
C LYS A 70 -20.83 9.51 1.21
N PRO A 71 -20.64 9.25 2.51
CA PRO A 71 -19.44 8.57 3.00
C PRO A 71 -19.47 7.09 2.59
N VAL A 72 -18.36 6.62 2.02
CA VAL A 72 -18.13 5.21 1.72
C VAL A 72 -16.98 4.72 2.56
N VAL A 73 -17.20 3.67 3.34
CA VAL A 73 -16.19 3.06 4.21
C VAL A 73 -15.86 1.67 3.70
N THR A 74 -14.62 1.47 3.32
CA THR A 74 -14.06 0.13 3.05
C THR A 74 -13.26 -0.31 4.26
N ARG A 75 -13.67 -1.42 4.86
CA ARG A 75 -13.03 -1.95 6.08
C ARG A 75 -12.06 -3.06 5.74
N ASP A 76 -11.11 -3.29 6.66
CA ASP A 76 -10.16 -4.41 6.61
C ASP A 76 -9.36 -4.44 5.28
N ILE A 77 -9.04 -3.26 4.72
CA ILE A 77 -8.41 -3.13 3.40
C ILE A 77 -7.06 -3.87 3.31
N TYR A 78 -6.28 -3.87 4.41
CA TYR A 78 -5.01 -4.59 4.42
C TYR A 78 -5.23 -6.10 4.24
N GLN A 79 -6.14 -6.70 5.01
CA GLN A 79 -6.43 -8.13 4.92
C GLN A 79 -7.06 -8.50 3.57
N MET A 80 -7.92 -7.64 3.04
CA MET A 80 -8.52 -7.86 1.71
C MET A 80 -7.47 -7.92 0.60
N ILE A 81 -6.43 -7.09 0.70
CA ILE A 81 -5.40 -6.99 -0.35
C ILE A 81 -4.29 -8.03 -0.16
N ASN A 82 -3.86 -8.25 1.10
CA ASN A 82 -2.71 -9.10 1.39
C ASN A 82 -3.08 -10.54 1.78
N GLY A 83 -4.37 -10.83 2.00
CA GLY A 83 -4.86 -12.16 2.34
C GLY A 83 -4.55 -12.64 3.76
N VAL A 84 -3.86 -11.80 4.55
CA VAL A 84 -3.43 -12.11 5.92
C VAL A 84 -3.73 -10.95 6.86
N PRO A 85 -3.92 -11.19 8.17
CA PRO A 85 -4.04 -10.12 9.16
C PRO A 85 -2.76 -9.29 9.21
N MET A 86 -2.89 -7.99 9.47
CA MET A 86 -1.74 -7.08 9.55
C MET A 86 -0.88 -7.34 10.79
N GLY A 87 -1.52 -7.52 11.93
CA GLY A 87 -0.88 -7.76 13.23
C GLY A 87 -1.83 -7.43 14.37
N THR A 88 -1.30 -7.07 15.52
CA THR A 88 -2.07 -6.80 16.74
C THR A 88 -1.53 -5.61 17.50
N GLN A 89 -2.34 -5.01 18.37
CA GLN A 89 -1.96 -3.88 19.21
C GLN A 89 -1.42 -2.69 18.37
N PRO A 90 -2.27 -2.06 17.55
CA PRO A 90 -1.86 -0.94 16.73
C PRO A 90 -1.46 0.26 17.61
N VAL A 91 -0.40 0.97 17.25
CA VAL A 91 0.14 2.10 18.00
C VAL A 91 -0.03 3.39 17.22
N SER A 92 0.46 3.42 16.00
CA SER A 92 0.51 4.64 15.20
C SER A 92 0.63 4.33 13.72
N MET A 93 0.43 5.35 12.91
CA MET A 93 0.47 5.25 11.47
C MET A 93 1.08 6.55 10.92
N TYR A 94 2.04 6.42 10.02
CA TYR A 94 2.74 7.56 9.44
C TYR A 94 2.88 7.42 7.92
N PRO A 95 2.45 8.41 7.14
CA PRO A 95 2.80 8.48 5.73
C PRO A 95 4.26 8.86 5.58
N HIS A 96 4.95 8.24 4.65
CA HIS A 96 6.28 8.64 4.27
C HIS A 96 6.49 8.47 2.77
N TRP A 97 7.57 9.06 2.23
CA TRP A 97 7.88 9.02 0.81
C TRP A 97 9.30 8.54 0.62
N THR A 98 9.50 7.72 -0.41
CA THR A 98 10.82 7.47 -0.96
C THR A 98 10.99 8.34 -2.19
N GLU A 99 12.04 9.17 -2.22
CA GLU A 99 12.51 9.77 -3.46
C GLU A 99 13.50 8.82 -4.09
N ARG A 100 13.26 8.39 -5.32
CA ARG A 100 14.33 7.77 -6.09
C ARG A 100 15.38 8.83 -6.39
N TRP A 101 16.64 8.41 -6.42
CA TRP A 101 17.80 9.24 -6.70
C TRP A 101 17.68 10.07 -8.01
N ASP A 102 16.91 9.58 -8.96
CA ASP A 102 16.63 10.22 -10.25
C ASP A 102 15.47 11.23 -10.23
N GLY A 103 14.80 11.41 -9.09
CA GLY A 103 13.73 12.39 -8.92
C GLY A 103 12.42 12.05 -9.63
N GLU A 104 12.31 10.91 -10.30
CA GLU A 104 11.16 10.62 -11.16
C GLU A 104 10.00 9.92 -10.47
N ASP A 105 10.20 9.20 -9.35
CA ASP A 105 9.10 8.48 -8.69
C ASP A 105 9.04 8.74 -7.18
N LYS A 106 8.19 9.68 -6.80
CA LYS A 106 7.74 9.79 -5.41
C LYS A 106 6.75 8.69 -5.11
N THR A 107 7.23 7.60 -4.54
CA THR A 107 6.35 6.55 -4.06
C THR A 107 5.88 6.90 -2.65
N SER A 108 4.57 7.02 -2.48
CA SER A 108 4.01 7.19 -1.14
C SER A 108 3.88 5.84 -0.45
N TRP A 109 4.26 5.81 0.81
CA TRP A 109 4.21 4.66 1.67
C TRP A 109 3.43 4.99 2.94
N LEU A 110 2.91 3.96 3.58
CA LEU A 110 2.26 4.06 4.87
C LEU A 110 2.91 3.07 5.83
N TRP A 111 3.62 3.60 6.80
CA TRP A 111 4.17 2.82 7.89
C TRP A 111 3.12 2.64 8.97
N VAL A 112 2.86 1.41 9.38
CA VAL A 112 1.99 1.08 10.51
C VAL A 112 2.81 0.45 11.61
N ALA A 113 2.92 1.15 12.74
CA ALA A 113 3.53 0.64 13.95
C ALA A 113 2.52 -0.14 14.78
N GLN A 114 2.90 -1.33 15.20
CA GLN A 114 2.11 -2.23 16.04
C GLN A 114 3.03 -3.11 16.88
N LYS A 115 2.55 -3.54 18.05
CA LYS A 115 3.39 -4.27 19.01
C LYS A 115 3.40 -5.78 18.78
N GLY A 116 2.38 -6.35 18.18
CA GLY A 116 2.24 -7.79 18.04
C GLY A 116 2.06 -8.28 16.60
N GLY A 117 2.00 -9.58 16.43
CA GLY A 117 1.94 -10.23 15.13
C GLY A 117 3.27 -10.12 14.39
N GLN A 118 3.26 -9.63 13.16
CA GLN A 118 4.48 -9.42 12.36
C GLN A 118 5.24 -8.13 12.72
N GLY A 119 4.79 -7.38 13.74
CA GLY A 119 5.37 -6.10 14.10
C GLY A 119 5.02 -4.99 13.12
N ALA A 120 5.83 -3.93 13.06
CA ALA A 120 5.58 -2.83 12.15
C ALA A 120 5.72 -3.26 10.69
N VAL A 121 4.81 -2.74 9.85
CA VAL A 121 4.74 -3.02 8.42
C VAL A 121 4.82 -1.74 7.62
N ASP A 122 5.42 -1.84 6.45
CA ASP A 122 5.44 -0.80 5.44
C ASP A 122 4.56 -1.24 4.26
N ILE A 123 3.62 -0.41 3.88
CA ILE A 123 2.64 -0.71 2.84
C ILE A 123 2.62 0.40 1.79
N SER A 124 2.35 0.03 0.57
CA SER A 124 2.17 1.00 -0.52
C SER A 124 1.00 1.94 -0.22
N GLY A 125 1.22 3.24 -0.29
CA GLY A 125 0.18 4.26 -0.05
C GLY A 125 -0.92 4.29 -1.12
N SER A 126 -0.70 3.65 -2.27
CA SER A 126 -1.67 3.61 -3.37
C SER A 126 -2.41 2.30 -3.50
N SER A 127 -1.77 1.18 -3.20
CA SER A 127 -2.34 -0.17 -3.36
C SER A 127 -2.64 -0.88 -2.05
N TYR A 128 -2.11 -0.42 -0.93
CA TYR A 128 -2.14 -1.05 0.40
C TYR A 128 -1.51 -2.44 0.44
N LYS A 129 -0.75 -2.77 -0.58
CA LYS A 129 0.05 -4.00 -0.62
C LYS A 129 1.23 -3.87 0.34
N GLN A 130 1.49 -4.92 1.11
CA GLN A 130 2.66 -4.99 1.97
C GLN A 130 3.93 -4.99 1.12
N GLU A 131 4.84 -4.09 1.43
CA GLU A 131 6.13 -3.94 0.76
C GLU A 131 7.28 -4.41 1.66
N GLY A 132 7.09 -4.33 2.98
CA GLY A 132 8.08 -4.78 3.92
C GLY A 132 7.56 -4.99 5.33
N ILE A 133 8.37 -5.68 6.11
CA ILE A 133 8.19 -5.86 7.55
C ILE A 133 9.44 -5.30 8.22
N LEU A 134 9.27 -4.52 9.28
CA LEU A 134 10.38 -3.87 9.97
C LEU A 134 11.50 -4.84 10.36
N SER A 135 11.16 -6.03 10.85
CA SER A 135 12.15 -7.04 11.25
C SER A 135 13.06 -7.51 10.11
N GLN A 136 12.65 -7.32 8.86
CA GLN A 136 13.42 -7.69 7.67
C GLN A 136 14.28 -6.54 7.11
N MET A 137 14.09 -5.33 7.65
CA MET A 137 14.76 -4.12 7.16
C MET A 137 16.09 -3.83 7.87
N PHE A 138 16.48 -4.62 8.87
CA PHE A 138 17.74 -4.43 9.58
C PHE A 138 18.90 -5.06 8.82
N LEU A 139 20.00 -4.28 8.68
CA LEU A 139 21.29 -4.79 8.23
C LEU A 139 21.68 -5.98 9.10
N SER A 140 22.29 -7.00 8.56
CA SER A 140 22.65 -8.23 9.28
C SER A 140 21.50 -9.17 9.66
N LYS A 141 20.27 -8.88 9.27
CA LYS A 141 19.06 -9.67 9.61
C LYS A 141 18.87 -9.90 11.11
N SER A 142 19.49 -9.10 11.95
CA SER A 142 19.33 -9.15 13.40
C SER A 142 18.41 -8.02 13.84
N TYR A 143 17.12 -8.34 13.96
CA TYR A 143 16.18 -7.44 14.60
C TYR A 143 16.60 -7.24 16.06
N PRO A 144 16.74 -5.99 16.53
CA PRO A 144 17.18 -5.75 17.90
C PRO A 144 16.21 -6.36 18.90
N GLU A 145 16.75 -7.10 19.86
CA GLU A 145 15.95 -7.71 20.90
C GLU A 145 15.19 -6.64 21.70
N GLY A 146 13.90 -6.85 21.88
CA GLY A 146 13.06 -5.93 22.64
C GLY A 146 12.67 -4.64 21.91
N PHE A 147 13.10 -4.42 20.66
CA PHE A 147 12.69 -3.22 19.92
C PHE A 147 11.22 -3.29 19.54
N VAL A 148 10.43 -2.38 20.09
CA VAL A 148 9.00 -2.21 19.81
C VAL A 148 8.81 -0.87 19.11
N PRO A 149 8.53 -0.85 17.80
CA PRO A 149 8.36 0.39 17.07
C PRO A 149 7.06 1.08 17.48
N VAL A 150 7.13 2.38 17.76
CA VAL A 150 5.98 3.20 18.12
C VAL A 150 5.74 4.34 17.14
N GLY A 151 6.73 4.68 16.31
CA GLY A 151 6.60 5.75 15.35
C GLY A 151 7.69 5.76 14.29
N VAL A 152 7.44 6.58 13.28
CA VAL A 152 8.38 6.89 12.21
C VAL A 152 8.43 8.39 12.04
N ILE A 153 9.62 8.93 11.83
CA ILE A 153 9.81 10.30 11.37
C ILE A 153 10.45 10.25 10.00
N ASP A 154 9.80 10.88 9.04
CA ASP A 154 10.30 10.99 7.69
C ASP A 154 10.98 12.36 7.52
N MET A 155 12.25 12.32 7.13
CA MET A 155 13.07 13.50 6.85
C MET A 155 13.51 13.47 5.38
N GLN A 156 14.06 14.58 4.90
CA GLN A 156 14.43 14.71 3.48
C GLN A 156 15.33 13.56 2.97
N PHE A 157 16.31 13.12 3.77
CA PHE A 157 17.28 12.09 3.38
C PHE A 157 17.26 10.83 4.25
N LEU A 158 16.50 10.86 5.34
CA LEU A 158 16.48 9.80 6.33
C LEU A 158 15.06 9.48 6.75
N THR A 159 14.80 8.22 7.01
CA THR A 159 13.64 7.78 7.78
C THR A 159 14.12 7.22 9.11
N MET A 160 13.49 7.62 10.20
CA MET A 160 13.82 7.16 11.56
C MET A 160 12.69 6.30 12.08
N ALA A 161 13.02 5.10 12.57
CA ALA A 161 12.12 4.28 13.36
C ALA A 161 12.39 4.53 14.85
N ILE A 162 11.33 4.83 15.60
CA ILE A 162 11.40 5.17 17.01
C ILE A 162 10.83 4.00 17.81
N GLY A 163 11.63 3.51 18.77
CA GLY A 163 11.23 2.49 19.72
C GLY A 163 10.47 3.05 20.93
N GLU A 164 9.71 2.20 21.60
CA GLU A 164 8.98 2.54 22.84
C GLU A 164 9.91 2.96 23.97
N ASP A 165 11.13 2.45 23.97
CA ASP A 165 12.21 2.77 24.92
C ASP A 165 13.00 4.05 24.55
N GLY A 166 12.64 4.71 23.47
CA GLY A 166 13.35 5.89 22.94
C GLY A 166 14.53 5.55 22.03
N THR A 167 14.82 4.30 21.77
CA THR A 167 15.85 3.90 20.79
C THR A 167 15.45 4.35 19.39
N ILE A 168 16.42 4.83 18.62
CA ILE A 168 16.20 5.33 17.26
C ILE A 168 17.09 4.58 16.28
N TYR A 169 16.49 4.04 15.23
CA TYR A 169 17.17 3.48 14.08
C TYR A 169 16.93 4.36 12.85
N THR A 170 17.92 4.47 11.99
CA THR A 170 17.83 5.34 10.81
C THR A 170 18.01 4.52 9.54
N ARG A 171 17.25 4.90 8.53
CA ARG A 171 17.34 4.40 7.16
C ARG A 171 17.61 5.56 6.22
N VAL A 172 18.63 5.42 5.36
CA VAL A 172 18.82 6.35 4.26
C VAL A 172 17.69 6.12 3.26
N LYS A 173 17.04 7.18 2.78
CA LYS A 173 16.09 7.07 1.66
C LYS A 173 16.82 6.43 0.49
N ASP A 174 16.16 5.61 -0.29
CA ASP A 174 16.70 4.73 -1.33
C ASP A 174 17.35 3.43 -0.81
N SER A 175 17.39 3.24 0.50
CA SER A 175 17.76 1.96 1.12
C SER A 175 16.53 1.31 1.74
N ASN A 176 16.35 0.01 1.52
CA ASN A 176 15.33 -0.78 2.20
C ASN A 176 15.81 -1.30 3.57
N LEU A 177 16.98 -0.83 4.03
CA LEU A 177 17.64 -1.29 5.24
C LEU A 177 17.78 -0.17 6.28
N LEU A 178 17.51 -0.51 7.52
CA LEU A 178 17.77 0.28 8.73
C LEU A 178 19.15 -0.04 9.29
#